data_89917903b7d636ba8ecaa68faf871c90
#
_entry.id   89917903b7d636ba8ecaa68faf871c90
#
_cell.length_a   1.000
_cell.length_b   1.000
_cell.length_c   1.000
_cell.angle_alpha   90.00
_cell.angle_beta   90.00
_cell.angle_gamma   90.00
#
_symmetry.space_group_name_H-M   'P 1'
#
loop_
_entity.id
_entity.type
_entity.pdbx_description
1 polymer ?
#
loop_
_entity_poly.entity_id
_entity_poly.type
_entity_poly.pdbx_seq_one_letter_code
_entity_poly.pdbx_strand_id
1 'polypeptide(L)'
;SVFSLDAKAHSSVTLVQVVRGDAENGVAASLTRIRTGEGAHVKLVQIQLLGSKARRWNAVAVEEGPGAKVEQVRVELGGSVSACGTRAVLDHAKAEYDLDAVYFGSRNAVLDYNDVSVHTSKDTLCEMHTAGVLTGSASKILRGTIDFRRGAKRGVGHESEDVLLF
;
A
#
# COMPACT_ATOMS: atom_id res chain seq x y z
N SER A 1 -4.47 -7.95 -13.65
CA SER A 1 -5.39 -8.69 -12.75
C SER A 1 -6.16 -7.73 -11.86
N VAL A 2 -7.40 -8.11 -11.51
CA VAL A 2 -8.22 -7.40 -10.54
C VAL A 2 -8.65 -8.39 -9.47
N PHE A 3 -8.45 -8.02 -8.20
CA PHE A 3 -8.89 -8.77 -7.03
C PHE A 3 -9.89 -7.93 -6.24
N SER A 4 -10.93 -8.56 -5.71
CA SER A 4 -11.88 -7.93 -4.80
C SER A 4 -12.06 -8.83 -3.58
N LEU A 5 -11.90 -8.26 -2.40
CA LEU A 5 -12.08 -8.92 -1.12
C LEU A 5 -13.13 -8.17 -0.30
N ASP A 6 -14.23 -8.83 0.02
CA ASP A 6 -15.26 -8.34 0.93
C ASP A 6 -15.18 -9.13 2.24
N ALA A 7 -14.46 -8.61 3.22
CA ALA A 7 -14.35 -9.22 4.56
C ALA A 7 -15.61 -8.91 5.37
N LYS A 8 -16.29 -9.95 5.80
CA LYS A 8 -17.53 -9.82 6.60
C LYS A 8 -17.22 -9.33 8.01
N ALA A 9 -18.24 -8.81 8.69
CA ALA A 9 -18.10 -8.34 10.07
C ALA A 9 -17.41 -9.37 10.96
N HIS A 10 -16.46 -8.92 11.79
CA HIS A 10 -15.68 -9.71 12.73
C HIS A 10 -14.86 -10.85 12.12
N SER A 11 -14.66 -10.86 10.80
CA SER A 11 -13.78 -11.84 10.14
C SER A 11 -12.31 -11.40 10.18
N SER A 12 -11.42 -12.39 10.11
CA SER A 12 -9.97 -12.15 9.96
C SER A 12 -9.46 -12.88 8.72
N VAL A 13 -8.77 -12.16 7.84
CA VAL A 13 -8.28 -12.68 6.56
C VAL A 13 -6.85 -12.22 6.32
N THR A 14 -5.99 -13.14 5.89
CA THR A 14 -4.68 -12.79 5.32
C THR A 14 -4.67 -13.14 3.84
N LEU A 15 -4.45 -12.13 2.99
CA LEU A 15 -4.28 -12.29 1.55
C LEU A 15 -2.82 -12.07 1.18
N VAL A 16 -2.18 -13.08 0.58
CA VAL A 16 -0.81 -12.97 0.07
C VAL A 16 -0.81 -12.97 -1.45
N GLN A 17 -0.26 -11.92 -2.04
CA GLN A 17 -0.12 -11.74 -3.48
C GLN A 17 1.36 -11.71 -3.85
N VAL A 18 1.81 -12.67 -4.63
CA VAL A 18 3.20 -12.71 -5.14
C VAL A 18 3.20 -12.50 -6.64
N VAL A 19 3.93 -11.49 -7.10
CA VAL A 19 4.14 -11.20 -8.52
C VAL A 19 5.60 -11.48 -8.85
N ARG A 20 5.84 -12.38 -9.79
CA ARG A 20 7.18 -12.75 -10.26
C ARG A 20 7.20 -12.99 -11.76
N GLY A 21 8.36 -12.84 -12.36
CA GLY A 21 8.58 -13.11 -13.79
C GLY A 21 9.78 -12.35 -14.33
N ASP A 22 10.44 -12.93 -15.31
CA ASP A 22 11.68 -12.41 -15.93
C ASP A 22 11.47 -11.93 -17.37
N ALA A 23 10.23 -11.78 -17.83
CA ALA A 23 9.94 -11.37 -19.19
C ALA A 23 10.57 -10.00 -19.49
N GLU A 24 11.40 -9.94 -20.53
CA GLU A 24 11.94 -8.68 -21.04
C GLU A 24 10.79 -7.77 -21.47
N ASN A 25 10.78 -6.52 -20.96
CA ASN A 25 9.73 -5.54 -21.22
C ASN A 25 8.31 -5.99 -20.79
N GLY A 26 8.21 -7.02 -19.96
CA GLY A 26 6.94 -7.46 -19.39
C GLY A 26 6.27 -6.37 -18.53
N VAL A 27 4.95 -6.38 -18.50
CA VAL A 27 4.15 -5.48 -17.66
C VAL A 27 3.29 -6.31 -16.74
N ALA A 28 3.42 -6.09 -15.44
CA ALA A 28 2.53 -6.63 -14.41
C ALA A 28 1.64 -5.52 -13.87
N ALA A 29 0.35 -5.58 -14.17
CA ALA A 29 -0.62 -4.61 -13.65
C ALA A 29 -1.65 -5.30 -12.75
N SER A 30 -1.92 -4.70 -11.59
CA SER A 30 -2.90 -5.22 -10.62
C SER A 30 -3.69 -4.10 -9.93
N LEU A 31 -4.96 -4.40 -9.65
CA LEU A 31 -5.82 -3.62 -8.77
C LEU A 31 -6.36 -4.57 -7.71
N THR A 32 -6.17 -4.22 -6.45
CA THR A 32 -6.77 -4.92 -5.31
C THR A 32 -7.77 -3.99 -4.63
N ARG A 33 -9.00 -4.46 -4.47
CA ARG A 33 -10.04 -3.75 -3.69
C ARG A 33 -10.34 -4.53 -2.44
N ILE A 34 -10.35 -3.85 -1.32
CA ILE A 34 -10.68 -4.41 -0.01
C ILE A 34 -11.83 -3.59 0.57
N ARG A 35 -12.87 -4.29 0.97
CA ARG A 35 -13.95 -3.75 1.79
C ARG A 35 -14.06 -4.56 3.05
N THR A 36 -14.19 -3.90 4.17
CA THR A 36 -14.34 -4.57 5.46
C THR A 36 -15.68 -4.25 6.10
N GLY A 37 -16.30 -5.26 6.69
CA GLY A 37 -17.41 -5.07 7.62
C GLY A 37 -16.93 -4.64 8.99
N GLU A 38 -17.88 -4.43 9.91
CA GLU A 38 -17.61 -4.01 11.30
C GLU A 38 -16.63 -4.97 12.00
N GLY A 39 -15.59 -4.42 12.63
CA GLY A 39 -14.60 -5.16 13.41
C GLY A 39 -13.83 -6.22 12.62
N ALA A 40 -13.84 -6.18 11.29
CA ALA A 40 -13.06 -7.10 10.47
C ALA A 40 -11.58 -6.72 10.48
N HIS A 41 -10.71 -7.73 10.38
CA HIS A 41 -9.27 -7.54 10.27
C HIS A 41 -8.75 -8.18 8.99
N VAL A 42 -8.13 -7.37 8.13
CA VAL A 42 -7.53 -7.84 6.86
C VAL A 42 -6.05 -7.52 6.85
N LYS A 43 -5.23 -8.54 6.57
CA LYS A 43 -3.81 -8.35 6.26
C LYS A 43 -3.56 -8.65 4.79
N LEU A 44 -3.15 -7.64 4.04
CA LEU A 44 -2.72 -7.75 2.65
C LEU A 44 -1.20 -7.75 2.58
N VAL A 45 -0.60 -8.84 2.10
CA VAL A 45 0.84 -8.94 1.84
C VAL A 45 1.08 -9.00 0.34
N GLN A 46 1.78 -8.00 -0.21
CA GLN A 46 2.11 -7.93 -1.63
C GLN A 46 3.62 -8.01 -1.79
N ILE A 47 4.10 -9.02 -2.54
CA ILE A 47 5.53 -9.23 -2.79
C ILE A 47 5.79 -9.20 -4.29
N GLN A 48 6.65 -8.29 -4.73
CA GLN A 48 7.07 -8.15 -6.11
C GLN A 48 8.53 -8.62 -6.26
N LEU A 49 8.72 -9.60 -7.14
CA LEU A 49 10.00 -10.22 -7.49
C LEU A 49 10.15 -10.27 -9.03
N LEU A 50 9.96 -9.14 -9.69
CA LEU A 50 10.06 -9.06 -11.14
C LEU A 50 11.52 -8.89 -11.59
N GLY A 51 11.84 -9.44 -12.74
CA GLY A 51 13.13 -9.23 -13.38
C GLY A 51 13.41 -7.76 -13.70
N SER A 52 14.69 -7.37 -13.79
CA SER A 52 15.15 -5.97 -13.86
C SER A 52 14.69 -5.18 -15.10
N LYS A 53 14.09 -5.81 -16.09
CA LYS A 53 13.54 -5.16 -17.29
C LYS A 53 11.99 -5.08 -17.28
N ALA A 54 11.35 -5.73 -16.36
CA ALA A 54 9.88 -5.70 -16.23
C ALA A 54 9.40 -4.42 -15.55
N ARG A 55 8.13 -4.10 -15.78
CA ARG A 55 7.46 -2.92 -15.21
C ARG A 55 6.25 -3.34 -14.41
N ARG A 56 5.98 -2.64 -13.32
CA ARG A 56 4.84 -2.89 -12.44
C ARG A 56 3.95 -1.66 -12.29
N TRP A 57 2.65 -1.89 -12.37
CA TRP A 57 1.62 -0.96 -11.91
C TRP A 57 0.74 -1.66 -10.89
N ASN A 58 0.68 -1.14 -9.69
CA ASN A 58 -0.11 -1.71 -8.61
C ASN A 58 -0.98 -0.64 -7.96
N ALA A 59 -2.26 -0.89 -7.87
CA ALA A 59 -3.18 -0.04 -7.14
C ALA A 59 -3.93 -0.84 -6.07
N VAL A 60 -4.11 -0.23 -4.90
CA VAL A 60 -4.90 -0.79 -3.80
C VAL A 60 -5.95 0.24 -3.40
N ALA A 61 -7.20 -0.19 -3.29
CA ALA A 61 -8.29 0.60 -2.76
C ALA A 61 -8.87 -0.09 -1.53
N VAL A 62 -8.96 0.65 -0.42
CA VAL A 62 -9.43 0.15 0.87
C VAL A 62 -10.61 1.01 1.32
N GLU A 63 -11.70 0.37 1.70
CA GLU A 63 -12.88 0.97 2.32
C GLU A 63 -13.15 0.22 3.63
N GLU A 64 -13.09 0.94 4.76
CA GLU A 64 -13.11 0.30 6.07
C GLU A 64 -14.41 0.54 6.82
N GLY A 65 -15.00 -0.55 7.32
CA GLY A 65 -16.16 -0.52 8.20
C GLY A 65 -15.82 -0.07 9.62
N PRO A 66 -16.84 0.10 10.49
CA PRO A 66 -16.66 0.56 11.87
C PRO A 66 -15.71 -0.35 12.67
N GLY A 67 -14.67 0.23 13.27
CA GLY A 67 -13.70 -0.51 14.08
C GLY A 67 -12.94 -1.61 13.33
N ALA A 68 -12.95 -1.59 12.01
CA ALA A 68 -12.17 -2.51 11.21
C ALA A 68 -10.71 -2.08 11.13
N LYS A 69 -9.83 -3.04 10.84
CA LYS A 69 -8.40 -2.79 10.62
C LYS A 69 -7.93 -3.44 9.33
N VAL A 70 -7.19 -2.67 8.52
CA VAL A 70 -6.47 -3.18 7.35
C VAL A 70 -4.99 -2.91 7.50
N GLU A 71 -4.20 -3.98 7.50
CA GLU A 71 -2.73 -3.92 7.46
C GLU A 71 -2.26 -4.28 6.06
N GLN A 72 -1.52 -3.39 5.42
CA GLN A 72 -0.89 -3.64 4.12
C GLN A 72 0.62 -3.72 4.28
N VAL A 73 1.20 -4.83 3.83
CA VAL A 73 2.65 -5.00 3.69
C VAL A 73 2.98 -5.03 2.20
N ARG A 74 3.82 -4.12 1.73
CA ARG A 74 4.26 -4.03 0.34
C ARG A 74 5.76 -4.20 0.23
N VAL A 75 6.20 -5.20 -0.51
CA VAL A 75 7.61 -5.51 -0.74
C VAL A 75 7.92 -5.42 -2.23
N GLU A 76 8.76 -4.46 -2.65
CA GLU A 76 9.13 -4.18 -4.04
C GLU A 76 10.65 -4.38 -4.23
N LEU A 77 11.05 -5.54 -4.79
CA LEU A 77 12.47 -5.94 -4.89
C LEU A 77 13.00 -6.08 -6.30
N GLY A 78 12.25 -5.68 -7.32
CA GLY A 78 12.69 -5.81 -8.71
C GLY A 78 11.99 -4.82 -9.65
N GLY A 79 12.14 -5.09 -10.96
CA GLY A 79 11.57 -4.24 -12.00
C GLY A 79 12.45 -3.06 -12.40
N SER A 80 12.20 -2.55 -13.60
CA SER A 80 12.81 -1.30 -14.10
C SER A 80 11.97 -0.07 -13.72
N VAL A 81 10.66 -0.25 -13.62
CA VAL A 81 9.70 0.76 -13.17
C VAL A 81 8.71 0.10 -12.22
N SER A 82 8.50 0.68 -11.06
CA SER A 82 7.43 0.26 -10.14
C SER A 82 6.60 1.49 -9.75
N ALA A 83 5.38 1.55 -10.29
CA ALA A 83 4.39 2.56 -9.93
C ALA A 83 3.31 1.93 -9.05
N CYS A 84 3.30 2.27 -7.77
CA CYS A 84 2.40 1.71 -6.78
C CYS A 84 1.63 2.82 -6.08
N GLY A 85 0.37 2.56 -5.76
CA GLY A 85 -0.41 3.50 -4.99
C GLY A 85 -1.50 2.82 -4.18
N THR A 86 -1.79 3.40 -3.04
CA THR A 86 -2.91 2.99 -2.19
C THR A 86 -3.81 4.17 -1.91
N ARG A 87 -5.11 3.92 -1.89
CA ARG A 87 -6.10 4.83 -1.35
C ARG A 87 -6.91 4.11 -0.29
N ALA A 88 -6.71 4.46 0.97
CA ALA A 88 -7.50 4.00 2.10
C ALA A 88 -8.51 5.07 2.50
N VAL A 89 -9.78 4.67 2.67
CA VAL A 89 -10.87 5.56 3.09
C VAL A 89 -11.40 5.08 4.43
N LEU A 90 -11.19 5.91 5.47
CA LEU A 90 -11.59 5.68 6.84
C LEU A 90 -12.84 6.51 7.13
N ASP A 91 -13.98 6.07 6.59
CA ASP A 91 -15.27 6.80 6.67
C ASP A 91 -16.16 6.33 7.82
N HIS A 92 -15.71 5.37 8.60
CA HIS A 92 -16.38 4.89 9.80
C HIS A 92 -15.53 5.10 11.06
N ALA A 93 -16.20 5.21 12.20
CA ALA A 93 -15.53 5.45 13.47
C ALA A 93 -14.60 4.28 13.85
N LYS A 94 -13.42 4.61 14.36
CA LYS A 94 -12.38 3.66 14.81
C LYS A 94 -11.87 2.74 13.71
N ALA A 95 -11.97 3.13 12.43
CA ALA A 95 -11.29 2.44 11.35
C ALA A 95 -9.78 2.69 11.44
N GLU A 96 -8.97 1.66 11.14
CA GLU A 96 -7.51 1.69 11.27
C GLU A 96 -6.85 1.16 10.00
N TYR A 97 -5.96 1.94 9.41
CA TYR A 97 -5.16 1.55 8.26
C TYR A 97 -3.67 1.67 8.55
N ASP A 98 -2.94 0.56 8.35
CA ASP A 98 -1.48 0.52 8.48
C ASP A 98 -0.85 0.11 7.15
N LEU A 99 0.20 0.81 6.73
CA LEU A 99 1.03 0.47 5.57
C LEU A 99 2.49 0.34 5.98
N ASP A 100 3.05 -0.85 5.81
CA ASP A 100 4.48 -1.09 5.84
C ASP A 100 5.00 -1.38 4.44
N ALA A 101 5.81 -0.50 3.86
CA ALA A 101 6.38 -0.67 2.55
C ALA A 101 7.90 -0.81 2.60
N VAL A 102 8.42 -1.83 1.93
CA VAL A 102 9.87 -2.04 1.79
C VAL A 102 10.24 -2.11 0.32
N TYR A 103 11.31 -1.43 -0.08
CA TYR A 103 11.76 -1.42 -1.46
C TYR A 103 13.28 -1.52 -1.61
N PHE A 104 13.69 -2.06 -2.76
CA PHE A 104 15.08 -2.04 -3.21
C PHE A 104 15.14 -1.58 -4.65
N GLY A 105 15.72 -0.40 -4.87
CA GLY A 105 15.98 0.15 -6.20
C GLY A 105 17.46 0.02 -6.57
N SER A 106 17.75 -0.52 -7.73
CA SER A 106 19.14 -0.67 -8.22
C SER A 106 19.27 -0.29 -9.69
N ARG A 107 20.50 -0.08 -10.12
CA ARG A 107 20.83 0.30 -11.51
C ARG A 107 20.17 1.64 -11.87
N ASN A 108 19.18 1.65 -12.75
CA ASN A 108 18.41 2.81 -13.20
C ASN A 108 16.90 2.61 -12.94
N ALA A 109 16.54 1.83 -11.93
CA ALA A 109 15.16 1.61 -11.56
C ALA A 109 14.48 2.92 -11.18
N VAL A 110 13.21 3.05 -11.57
CA VAL A 110 12.35 4.19 -11.22
C VAL A 110 11.21 3.69 -10.36
N LEU A 111 11.11 4.19 -9.14
CA LEU A 111 10.07 3.86 -8.18
C LEU A 111 9.17 5.09 -7.98
N ASP A 112 7.86 4.94 -8.20
CA ASP A 112 6.88 6.01 -8.02
C ASP A 112 5.76 5.52 -7.11
N TYR A 113 5.71 6.03 -5.89
CA TYR A 113 4.74 5.63 -4.87
C TYR A 113 3.84 6.79 -4.50
N ASN A 114 2.53 6.50 -4.40
CA ASN A 114 1.52 7.48 -4.03
C ASN A 114 0.48 6.84 -3.10
N ASP A 115 0.68 7.01 -1.81
CA ASP A 115 -0.16 6.42 -0.79
C ASP A 115 -1.01 7.50 -0.11
N VAL A 116 -2.32 7.29 -0.06
CA VAL A 116 -3.30 8.27 0.41
C VAL A 116 -4.21 7.63 1.44
N SER A 117 -4.30 8.24 2.61
CA SER A 117 -5.31 7.94 3.62
C SER A 117 -6.30 9.09 3.74
N VAL A 118 -7.59 8.81 3.67
CA VAL A 118 -8.65 9.82 3.78
C VAL A 118 -9.52 9.53 5.00
N HIS A 119 -9.46 10.42 5.97
CA HIS A 119 -10.22 10.34 7.21
C HIS A 119 -11.46 11.23 7.11
N THR A 120 -12.66 10.66 7.22
CA THR A 120 -13.92 11.38 7.22
C THR A 120 -14.74 11.15 8.48
N SER A 121 -14.29 10.23 9.36
CA SER A 121 -14.98 9.87 10.59
C SER A 121 -14.10 10.05 11.83
N LYS A 122 -14.69 9.89 13.01
CA LYS A 122 -14.00 10.11 14.30
C LYS A 122 -13.18 8.91 14.73
N ASP A 123 -12.14 9.20 15.54
CA ASP A 123 -11.31 8.20 16.22
C ASP A 123 -10.60 7.23 15.25
N THR A 124 -10.30 7.68 14.04
CA THR A 124 -9.62 6.90 13.00
C THR A 124 -8.10 6.97 13.16
N LEU A 125 -7.40 5.91 12.81
CA LEU A 125 -5.94 5.82 12.88
C LEU A 125 -5.37 5.43 11.52
N CYS A 126 -4.26 6.09 11.13
CA CYS A 126 -3.47 5.69 9.99
C CYS A 126 -1.97 5.76 10.32
N GLU A 127 -1.24 4.69 10.06
CA GLU A 127 0.20 4.65 10.13
C GLU A 127 0.78 4.19 8.79
N MET A 128 1.66 4.99 8.20
CA MET A 128 2.34 4.66 6.95
C MET A 128 3.84 4.75 7.16
N HIS A 129 4.52 3.62 7.01
CA HIS A 129 5.97 3.53 7.09
C HIS A 129 6.53 2.96 5.79
N THR A 130 7.51 3.65 5.23
CA THR A 130 8.20 3.20 4.02
C THR A 130 9.71 3.18 4.28
N ALA A 131 10.35 2.04 4.01
CA ALA A 131 11.78 1.90 4.18
C ALA A 131 12.42 1.29 2.95
N GLY A 132 13.65 1.69 2.62
CA GLY A 132 14.32 1.04 1.51
C GLY A 132 15.71 1.54 1.18
N VAL A 133 16.25 0.94 0.14
CA VAL A 133 17.61 1.18 -0.34
C VAL A 133 17.57 1.52 -1.82
N LEU A 134 18.32 2.55 -2.19
CA LEU A 134 18.59 2.90 -3.59
C LEU A 134 20.10 2.79 -3.86
N THR A 135 20.45 2.15 -4.96
CA THR A 135 21.84 2.00 -5.40
C THR A 135 22.03 2.39 -6.87
N GLY A 136 23.21 2.83 -7.23
CA GLY A 136 23.55 3.22 -8.61
C GLY A 136 22.82 4.49 -9.03
N SER A 137 22.06 4.44 -10.12
CA SER A 137 21.27 5.56 -10.66
C SER A 137 19.77 5.37 -10.44
N ALA A 138 19.39 4.51 -9.51
CA ALA A 138 17.98 4.32 -9.18
C ALA A 138 17.38 5.59 -8.56
N SER A 139 16.13 5.85 -8.88
CA SER A 139 15.40 7.02 -8.38
C SER A 139 14.04 6.64 -7.81
N LYS A 140 13.60 7.43 -6.83
CA LYS A 140 12.28 7.23 -6.22
C LYS A 140 11.57 8.57 -6.02
N ILE A 141 10.26 8.54 -6.20
CA ILE A 141 9.33 9.57 -5.76
C ILE A 141 8.35 8.92 -4.80
N LEU A 142 8.28 9.42 -3.56
CA LEU A 142 7.24 9.07 -2.61
C LEU A 142 6.32 10.27 -2.40
N ARG A 143 5.03 10.03 -2.50
CA ARG A 143 3.97 10.95 -2.13
C ARG A 143 3.07 10.26 -1.12
N GLY A 144 3.17 10.67 0.12
CA GLY A 144 2.25 10.31 1.17
C GLY A 144 1.25 11.44 1.43
N THR A 145 0.03 11.09 1.68
CA THR A 145 -1.02 12.06 1.99
C THR A 145 -1.95 11.51 3.05
N ILE A 146 -2.08 12.24 4.16
CA ILE A 146 -3.08 11.98 5.18
C ILE A 146 -4.07 13.15 5.17
N ASP A 147 -5.27 12.91 4.63
CA ASP A 147 -6.29 13.92 4.40
C ASP A 147 -7.38 13.82 5.49
N PHE A 148 -7.36 14.76 6.45
CA PHE A 148 -8.40 14.86 7.47
C PHE A 148 -9.51 15.79 7.01
N ARG A 149 -10.65 15.23 6.70
CA ARG A 149 -11.83 15.96 6.24
C ARG A 149 -12.78 16.30 7.37
N ARG A 150 -13.81 17.07 7.03
CA ARG A 150 -14.89 17.40 7.99
C ARG A 150 -15.51 16.11 8.54
N GLY A 151 -15.46 15.95 9.86
CA GLY A 151 -15.92 14.73 10.55
C GLY A 151 -14.81 13.92 11.18
N ALA A 152 -13.57 14.06 10.76
CA ALA A 152 -12.39 13.37 11.29
C ALA A 152 -11.96 13.90 12.68
N LYS A 153 -12.86 13.85 13.65
CA LYS A 153 -12.55 14.27 15.03
C LYS A 153 -11.68 13.22 15.72
N ARG A 154 -10.58 13.66 16.37
CA ARG A 154 -9.62 12.80 17.06
C ARG A 154 -9.00 11.74 16.14
N GLY A 155 -8.96 12.01 14.85
CA GLY A 155 -8.19 11.19 13.91
C GLY A 155 -6.70 11.38 14.16
N VAL A 156 -5.94 10.31 14.05
CA VAL A 156 -4.48 10.28 14.17
C VAL A 156 -3.89 9.72 12.88
N GLY A 157 -2.81 10.33 12.42
CA GLY A 157 -2.11 9.85 11.24
C GLY A 157 -0.62 10.15 11.36
N HIS A 158 0.19 9.15 11.06
CA HIS A 158 1.64 9.24 11.00
C HIS A 158 2.14 8.74 9.66
N GLU A 159 3.16 9.41 9.14
CA GLU A 159 3.90 8.97 7.98
C GLU A 159 5.40 9.12 8.26
N SER A 160 6.16 8.10 7.90
CA SER A 160 7.62 8.09 8.02
C SER A 160 8.28 7.40 6.85
N GLU A 161 9.50 7.83 6.54
CA GLU A 161 10.32 7.22 5.51
C GLU A 161 11.78 7.11 5.96
N ASP A 162 12.36 5.91 5.76
CA ASP A 162 13.78 5.63 5.98
C ASP A 162 14.45 5.21 4.66
N VAL A 163 15.43 5.98 4.19
CA VAL A 163 16.13 5.73 2.91
C VAL A 163 17.63 5.64 3.12
N LEU A 164 18.22 4.56 2.60
CA LEU A 164 19.67 4.43 2.46
C LEU A 164 20.06 4.58 0.99
N LEU A 165 21.08 5.40 0.72
CA LEU A 165 21.61 5.67 -0.62
C LEU A 165 23.04 5.16 -0.72
N PHE A 166 23.36 4.39 -1.78
CA PHE A 166 24.69 3.84 -2.07
C PHE A 166 25.11 4.07 -3.51
#